data_3bbda06188668b290788c12cc6776b37
#
_entry.id   3bbda06188668b290788c12cc6776b37
#
_cell.length_a   1.000
_cell.length_b   1.000
_cell.length_c   1.000
_cell.angle_alpha   90.00
_cell.angle_beta   90.00
_cell.angle_gamma   90.00
#
_symmetry.space_group_name_H-M   'P 1'
#
loop_
_entity.id
_entity.type
_entity.pdbx_description
1 polymer ?
#
loop_
_entity_poly.entity_id
_entity_poly.type
_entity_poly.pdbx_seq_one_letter_code
_entity_poly.pdbx_strand_id
1 'polypeptide(L)'
;MSIKSDKWIRRMAEQEGMIEPFAPDQVRMDGDRRLISYGTSSYGYDVRCSREFKVFTNIHSATVDHKHFDEDSFVHVEGDVCVIPPNSFALACTVEYFRIPRNVLTICLGKSTYARCGIIVNVTPLEPEWEGHVTLEFSNTTTLPAKIYANEGVAQMLFFESDEVCETSYADRGGKYQGQRGVTLPRA
;
A
#
# COMPACT_ATOMS: atom_id res chain seq x y z
N MET A 1 -7.25 -15.79 -16.82
CA MET A 1 -6.91 -14.99 -15.61
C MET A 1 -8.16 -14.79 -14.76
N SER A 2 -8.12 -15.15 -13.46
CA SER A 2 -9.26 -15.04 -12.57
C SER A 2 -8.92 -14.35 -11.26
N ILE A 3 -9.84 -13.49 -10.78
CA ILE A 3 -9.75 -12.90 -9.44
C ILE A 3 -9.85 -13.99 -8.38
N LYS A 4 -9.11 -13.85 -7.28
CA LYS A 4 -9.02 -14.85 -6.23
C LYS A 4 -9.95 -14.53 -5.06
N SER A 5 -10.60 -15.59 -4.55
CA SER A 5 -11.53 -15.49 -3.41
C SER A 5 -10.79 -15.50 -2.07
N ASP A 6 -11.53 -15.17 -1.01
CA ASP A 6 -11.08 -15.24 0.39
C ASP A 6 -10.47 -16.60 0.76
N LYS A 7 -11.03 -17.72 0.30
CA LYS A 7 -10.50 -19.07 0.54
C LYS A 7 -9.09 -19.24 -0.04
N TRP A 8 -8.87 -18.72 -1.25
CA TRP A 8 -7.56 -18.76 -1.88
C TRP A 8 -6.57 -17.85 -1.15
N ILE A 9 -6.99 -16.63 -0.77
CA ILE A 9 -6.16 -15.66 -0.06
C ILE A 9 -5.69 -16.22 1.29
N ARG A 10 -6.62 -16.80 2.09
CA ARG A 10 -6.27 -17.47 3.36
C ARG A 10 -5.26 -18.58 3.15
N ARG A 11 -5.50 -19.48 2.20
CA ARG A 11 -4.58 -20.57 1.91
C ARG A 11 -3.17 -20.09 1.56
N MET A 12 -3.06 -19.10 0.66
CA MET A 12 -1.76 -18.56 0.24
C MET A 12 -1.05 -17.81 1.37
N ALA A 13 -1.78 -17.07 2.19
CA ALA A 13 -1.20 -16.37 3.34
C ALA A 13 -0.70 -17.36 4.42
N GLU A 14 -1.49 -18.39 4.74
CA GLU A 14 -1.17 -19.34 5.81
C GLU A 14 -0.13 -20.39 5.40
N GLN A 15 -0.15 -20.87 4.15
CA GLN A 15 0.72 -21.94 3.69
C GLN A 15 1.99 -21.45 3.00
N GLU A 16 1.91 -20.32 2.27
CA GLU A 16 3.01 -19.78 1.48
C GLU A 16 3.57 -18.45 2.02
N GLY A 17 2.97 -17.92 3.11
CA GLY A 17 3.41 -16.66 3.71
C GLY A 17 3.23 -15.46 2.79
N MET A 18 2.23 -15.47 1.89
CA MET A 18 2.01 -14.41 0.91
C MET A 18 1.76 -13.04 1.56
N ILE A 19 1.16 -13.01 2.75
CA ILE A 19 0.82 -11.79 3.51
C ILE A 19 1.25 -11.98 4.97
N GLU A 20 2.05 -11.09 5.51
CA GLU A 20 2.54 -11.17 6.89
C GLU A 20 2.68 -9.78 7.54
N PRO A 21 2.04 -9.50 8.71
CA PRO A 21 1.10 -10.36 9.43
C PRO A 21 -0.26 -10.46 8.70
N PHE A 22 -0.89 -11.62 8.82
CA PHE A 22 -2.15 -11.91 8.13
C PHE A 22 -3.36 -11.80 9.07
N ALA A 23 -4.43 -11.14 8.60
CA ALA A 23 -5.74 -11.09 9.25
C ALA A 23 -6.74 -11.91 8.42
N PRO A 24 -7.16 -13.12 8.89
CA PRO A 24 -8.00 -14.02 8.11
C PRO A 24 -9.42 -13.50 7.88
N ASP A 25 -9.89 -12.61 8.74
CA ASP A 25 -11.22 -12.01 8.68
C ASP A 25 -11.14 -10.49 8.68
N GLN A 26 -12.30 -9.84 8.41
CA GLN A 26 -12.42 -8.39 8.48
C GLN A 26 -12.41 -7.91 9.94
N VAL A 27 -11.38 -7.17 10.33
CA VAL A 27 -11.27 -6.51 11.63
C VAL A 27 -11.87 -5.12 11.54
N ARG A 28 -12.77 -4.78 12.46
CA ARG A 28 -13.51 -3.49 12.49
C ARG A 28 -13.46 -2.81 13.84
N MET A 29 -12.94 -3.49 14.85
CA MET A 29 -12.89 -3.02 16.22
C MET A 29 -11.52 -3.30 16.83
N ASP A 30 -11.07 -2.40 17.69
CA ASP A 30 -9.93 -2.59 18.60
C ASP A 30 -10.44 -2.23 19.99
N GLY A 31 -10.78 -3.24 20.80
CA GLY A 31 -11.60 -3.07 21.99
C GLY A 31 -12.94 -2.41 21.64
N ASP A 32 -13.23 -1.27 22.26
CA ASP A 32 -14.43 -0.48 22.01
C ASP A 32 -14.28 0.56 20.87
N ARG A 33 -13.07 0.70 20.31
CA ARG A 33 -12.78 1.66 19.25
C ARG A 33 -13.13 1.08 17.88
N ARG A 34 -13.97 1.80 17.12
CA ARG A 34 -14.28 1.45 15.73
C ARG A 34 -13.14 1.85 14.81
N LEU A 35 -12.70 0.90 13.96
CA LEU A 35 -11.66 1.07 12.97
C LEU A 35 -12.22 1.14 11.55
N ILE A 36 -11.48 1.77 10.63
CA ILE A 36 -11.64 1.51 9.20
C ILE A 36 -11.14 0.09 8.96
N SER A 37 -12.03 -0.78 8.46
CA SER A 37 -11.80 -2.23 8.39
C SER A 37 -10.56 -2.62 7.60
N TYR A 38 -9.88 -3.67 8.06
CA TYR A 38 -8.77 -4.32 7.37
C TYR A 38 -8.89 -5.85 7.43
N GLY A 39 -8.06 -6.56 6.69
CA GLY A 39 -8.07 -8.02 6.62
C GLY A 39 -8.78 -8.57 5.39
N THR A 40 -9.02 -9.87 5.38
CA THR A 40 -9.56 -10.60 4.23
C THR A 40 -11.01 -10.21 3.94
N SER A 41 -11.29 -9.81 2.70
CA SER A 41 -12.63 -9.59 2.15
C SER A 41 -12.97 -10.70 1.15
N SER A 42 -14.17 -10.66 0.52
CA SER A 42 -14.64 -11.72 -0.38
C SER A 42 -13.70 -12.03 -1.54
N TYR A 43 -13.09 -11.01 -2.15
CA TYR A 43 -12.20 -11.13 -3.31
C TYR A 43 -10.98 -10.20 -3.20
N GLY A 44 -10.51 -9.96 -1.99
CA GLY A 44 -9.35 -9.09 -1.76
C GLY A 44 -8.90 -9.09 -0.31
N TYR A 45 -7.88 -8.29 -0.05
CA TYR A 45 -7.34 -8.07 1.29
C TYR A 45 -7.18 -6.58 1.54
N ASP A 46 -7.81 -6.07 2.58
CA ASP A 46 -7.70 -4.68 3.00
C ASP A 46 -6.44 -4.49 3.84
N VAL A 47 -5.50 -3.69 3.34
CA VAL A 47 -4.20 -3.43 3.99
C VAL A 47 -4.27 -2.28 4.97
N ARG A 48 -3.44 -2.37 6.02
CA ARG A 48 -3.26 -1.31 7.01
C ARG A 48 -2.13 -0.37 6.63
N CYS A 49 -2.28 0.89 7.02
CA CYS A 49 -1.20 1.86 6.99
C CYS A 49 -0.29 1.69 8.21
N SER A 50 1.02 1.74 8.03
CA SER A 50 1.98 1.76 9.13
C SER A 50 1.98 3.11 9.88
N ARG A 51 2.84 3.26 10.90
CA ARG A 51 3.02 4.52 11.65
C ARG A 51 4.04 5.47 11.04
N GLU A 52 4.73 5.02 9.99
CA GLU A 52 5.77 5.77 9.29
C GLU A 52 5.18 6.51 8.09
N PHE A 53 5.38 7.82 8.03
CA PHE A 53 4.91 8.69 6.96
C PHE A 53 6.02 9.63 6.50
N LYS A 54 6.00 9.97 5.22
CA LYS A 54 6.80 11.03 4.62
C LYS A 54 5.85 12.02 3.95
N VAL A 55 5.68 13.19 4.56
CA VAL A 55 4.77 14.24 4.09
C VAL A 55 5.53 15.17 3.16
N PHE A 56 5.03 15.36 1.94
CA PHE A 56 5.65 16.23 0.96
C PHE A 56 5.62 17.70 1.41
N THR A 57 6.75 18.38 1.19
CA THR A 57 6.93 19.81 1.40
C THR A 57 7.57 20.44 0.16
N ASN A 58 7.19 21.66 -0.18
CA ASN A 58 7.77 22.43 -1.29
C ASN A 58 8.80 23.48 -0.84
N ILE A 59 9.33 23.35 0.38
CA ILE A 59 10.22 24.37 0.97
C ILE A 59 11.62 24.34 0.32
N HIS A 60 12.08 23.15 -0.07
CA HIS A 60 13.46 22.93 -0.51
C HIS A 60 13.62 22.81 -2.03
N SER A 61 12.54 22.67 -2.80
CA SER A 61 12.62 22.51 -4.25
C SER A 61 11.53 23.30 -4.96
N ALA A 62 11.89 23.94 -6.07
CA ALA A 62 10.96 24.66 -6.94
C ALA A 62 10.26 23.75 -7.96
N THR A 63 10.76 22.52 -8.16
CA THR A 63 10.27 21.58 -9.18
C THR A 63 10.40 20.16 -8.67
N VAL A 64 9.41 19.32 -8.93
CA VAL A 64 9.51 17.88 -8.71
C VAL A 64 10.14 17.24 -9.95
N ASP A 65 11.37 16.72 -9.78
CA ASP A 65 12.06 15.94 -10.81
C ASP A 65 12.24 14.50 -10.34
N HIS A 66 11.55 13.56 -10.96
CA HIS A 66 11.62 12.15 -10.58
C HIS A 66 12.97 11.47 -10.90
N LYS A 67 13.81 12.08 -11.74
CA LYS A 67 15.16 11.59 -12.05
C LYS A 67 16.21 12.12 -11.07
N HIS A 68 15.97 13.26 -10.47
CA HIS A 68 16.84 13.94 -9.51
C HIS A 68 16.00 14.35 -8.30
N PHE A 69 15.36 13.36 -7.69
CA PHE A 69 14.42 13.61 -6.61
C PHE A 69 15.19 14.05 -5.36
N ASP A 70 14.78 15.23 -4.83
CA ASP A 70 15.33 15.78 -3.60
C ASP A 70 14.64 15.16 -2.39
N GLU A 71 15.37 14.35 -1.60
CA GLU A 71 14.85 13.68 -0.42
C GLU A 71 14.42 14.67 0.69
N ASP A 72 14.99 15.87 0.71
CA ASP A 72 14.61 16.95 1.64
C ASP A 72 13.21 17.53 1.30
N SER A 73 12.61 17.12 0.18
CA SER A 73 11.22 17.41 -0.15
C SER A 73 10.20 16.67 0.70
N PHE A 74 10.64 15.83 1.65
CA PHE A 74 9.77 15.13 2.58
C PHE A 74 10.11 15.42 4.04
N VAL A 75 9.07 15.65 4.84
CA VAL A 75 9.16 15.64 6.29
C VAL A 75 8.78 14.26 6.80
N HIS A 76 9.68 13.62 7.56
CA HIS A 76 9.40 12.36 8.23
C HIS A 76 8.48 12.58 9.43
N VAL A 77 7.41 11.81 9.51
CA VAL A 77 6.42 11.83 10.59
C VAL A 77 6.20 10.40 11.07
N GLU A 78 6.32 10.13 12.35
CA GLU A 78 5.96 8.87 12.98
C GLU A 78 4.84 9.11 13.99
N GLY A 79 3.77 8.33 13.92
CA GLY A 79 2.64 8.47 14.84
C GLY A 79 1.38 7.75 14.42
N ASP A 80 0.36 7.83 15.26
CA ASP A 80 -0.94 7.18 15.01
C ASP A 80 -1.80 7.92 13.99
N VAL A 81 -1.48 9.18 13.71
CA VAL A 81 -2.22 10.04 12.78
C VAL A 81 -1.24 10.88 11.97
N CYS A 82 -1.30 10.76 10.65
CA CYS A 82 -0.66 11.69 9.73
C CYS A 82 -1.66 12.76 9.27
N VAL A 83 -1.22 14.00 9.19
CA VAL A 83 -2.00 15.11 8.62
C VAL A 83 -1.36 15.55 7.31
N ILE A 84 -2.06 15.33 6.20
CA ILE A 84 -1.61 15.73 4.86
C ILE A 84 -2.12 17.14 4.57
N PRO A 85 -1.26 18.11 4.26
CA PRO A 85 -1.69 19.48 3.92
C PRO A 85 -2.66 19.51 2.73
N PRO A 86 -3.43 20.60 2.56
CA PRO A 86 -4.28 20.80 1.39
C PRO A 86 -3.51 20.69 0.08
N ASN A 87 -4.09 20.02 -0.92
CA ASN A 87 -3.49 19.86 -2.26
C ASN A 87 -2.05 19.32 -2.24
N SER A 88 -1.73 18.48 -1.26
CA SER A 88 -0.41 17.86 -1.07
C SER A 88 -0.55 16.35 -1.03
N PHE A 89 0.56 15.65 -0.82
CA PHE A 89 0.59 14.21 -0.74
C PHE A 89 1.54 13.71 0.36
N ALA A 90 1.40 12.45 0.72
CA ALA A 90 2.28 11.76 1.64
C ALA A 90 2.55 10.34 1.15
N LEU A 91 3.72 9.83 1.47
CA LEU A 91 4.06 8.43 1.32
C LEU A 91 3.94 7.75 2.69
N ALA A 92 3.44 6.53 2.68
CA ALA A 92 3.45 5.63 3.82
C ALA A 92 3.78 4.22 3.34
N CYS A 93 3.78 3.24 4.23
CA CYS A 93 3.89 1.85 3.82
C CYS A 93 2.83 0.99 4.51
N THR A 94 2.60 -0.19 3.96
CA THR A 94 1.72 -1.17 4.60
C THR A 94 2.36 -1.73 5.87
N VAL A 95 1.51 -2.12 6.84
CA VAL A 95 1.93 -2.96 7.98
C VAL A 95 2.28 -4.36 7.47
N GLU A 96 1.55 -4.82 6.47
CA GLU A 96 1.72 -6.12 5.86
C GLU A 96 2.93 -6.14 4.92
N TYR A 97 3.74 -7.20 5.02
CA TYR A 97 4.76 -7.59 4.06
C TYR A 97 4.15 -8.59 3.09
N PHE A 98 4.36 -8.40 1.80
CA PHE A 98 3.83 -9.24 0.74
C PHE A 98 4.94 -10.06 0.07
N ARG A 99 4.58 -11.29 -0.36
CA ARG A 99 5.39 -12.15 -1.23
C ARG A 99 4.48 -12.65 -2.35
N ILE A 100 4.54 -11.99 -3.50
CA ILE A 100 3.63 -12.27 -4.62
C ILE A 100 4.12 -13.50 -5.38
N PRO A 101 3.27 -14.54 -5.56
CA PRO A 101 3.64 -15.73 -6.32
C PRO A 101 3.92 -15.42 -7.81
N ARG A 102 4.75 -16.25 -8.46
CA ARG A 102 5.17 -16.05 -9.85
C ARG A 102 4.02 -16.06 -10.87
N ASN A 103 2.91 -16.69 -10.55
CA ASN A 103 1.72 -16.75 -11.42
C ASN A 103 0.63 -15.74 -11.02
N VAL A 104 0.94 -14.76 -10.16
CA VAL A 104 -0.02 -13.80 -9.61
C VAL A 104 0.38 -12.37 -9.94
N LEU A 105 -0.59 -11.59 -10.41
CA LEU A 105 -0.54 -10.13 -10.46
C LEU A 105 -1.45 -9.57 -9.37
N THR A 106 -0.97 -8.56 -8.63
CA THR A 106 -1.77 -7.89 -7.60
C THR A 106 -2.01 -6.44 -7.97
N ILE A 107 -3.28 -6.01 -7.86
CA ILE A 107 -3.70 -4.63 -8.09
C ILE A 107 -4.19 -4.06 -6.76
N CYS A 108 -3.71 -2.87 -6.41
CA CYS A 108 -4.15 -2.13 -5.24
C CYS A 108 -5.13 -1.02 -5.62
N LEU A 109 -6.23 -0.92 -4.88
CA LEU A 109 -7.25 0.12 -5.03
C LEU A 109 -7.50 0.81 -3.68
N GLY A 110 -7.77 2.11 -3.70
CA GLY A 110 -8.13 2.85 -2.50
C GLY A 110 -9.48 2.40 -1.93
N LYS A 111 -9.66 2.59 -0.61
CA LYS A 111 -10.94 2.32 0.05
C LYS A 111 -11.94 3.45 -0.19
N SER A 112 -13.22 3.07 -0.33
CA SER A 112 -14.33 3.98 -0.58
C SER A 112 -14.49 5.07 0.51
N THR A 113 -14.08 4.80 1.74
CA THR A 113 -14.08 5.78 2.84
C THR A 113 -13.20 6.97 2.53
N TYR A 114 -11.96 6.72 2.09
CA TYR A 114 -11.01 7.77 1.71
C TYR A 114 -11.41 8.45 0.41
N ALA A 115 -11.81 7.68 -0.60
CA ALA A 115 -12.22 8.21 -1.90
C ALA A 115 -13.37 9.23 -1.77
N ARG A 116 -14.35 8.97 -0.91
CA ARG A 116 -15.48 9.90 -0.65
C ARG A 116 -15.08 11.15 0.12
N CYS A 117 -13.90 11.19 0.71
CA CYS A 117 -13.32 12.37 1.36
C CYS A 117 -12.32 13.10 0.47
N GLY A 118 -12.21 12.75 -0.82
CA GLY A 118 -11.25 13.36 -1.74
C GLY A 118 -9.80 12.94 -1.47
N ILE A 119 -9.58 11.79 -0.84
CA ILE A 119 -8.24 11.22 -0.62
C ILE A 119 -8.07 10.06 -1.59
N ILE A 120 -7.03 10.15 -2.41
CA ILE A 120 -6.67 9.10 -3.36
C ILE A 120 -5.52 8.29 -2.74
N VAL A 121 -5.64 6.96 -2.80
CA VAL A 121 -4.54 6.05 -2.54
C VAL A 121 -4.13 5.45 -3.88
N ASN A 122 -2.91 5.73 -4.31
CA ASN A 122 -2.34 5.21 -5.53
C ASN A 122 -1.26 4.18 -5.20
N VAL A 123 -1.21 3.09 -5.95
CA VAL A 123 -0.15 2.07 -5.91
C VAL A 123 -0.08 1.43 -7.29
N THR A 124 1.12 1.30 -7.84
CA THR A 124 1.32 0.55 -9.09
C THR A 124 1.13 -0.95 -8.86
N PRO A 125 0.81 -1.74 -9.89
CA PRO A 125 0.64 -3.19 -9.74
C PRO A 125 1.86 -3.85 -9.13
N LEU A 126 1.63 -4.81 -8.22
CA LEU A 126 2.68 -5.68 -7.70
C LEU A 126 2.83 -6.84 -8.65
N GLU A 127 3.98 -6.91 -9.30
CA GLU A 127 4.28 -7.91 -10.32
C GLU A 127 4.64 -9.28 -9.72
N PRO A 128 4.66 -10.34 -10.53
CA PRO A 128 5.11 -11.67 -10.13
C PRO A 128 6.47 -11.65 -9.43
N GLU A 129 6.57 -12.36 -8.28
CA GLU A 129 7.76 -12.47 -7.43
C GLU A 129 8.25 -11.17 -6.80
N TRP A 130 7.46 -10.09 -6.87
CA TRP A 130 7.72 -8.93 -6.04
C TRP A 130 7.46 -9.25 -4.57
N GLU A 131 8.35 -8.79 -3.69
CA GLU A 131 8.13 -8.85 -2.25
C GLU A 131 8.52 -7.54 -1.56
N GLY A 132 7.88 -7.24 -0.45
CA GLY A 132 8.15 -6.04 0.34
C GLY A 132 6.95 -5.50 1.11
N HIS A 133 7.18 -4.43 1.86
CA HIS A 133 6.11 -3.53 2.32
C HIS A 133 5.71 -2.63 1.15
N VAL A 134 4.41 -2.51 0.88
CA VAL A 134 3.92 -1.68 -0.22
C VAL A 134 4.02 -0.21 0.16
N THR A 135 4.67 0.60 -0.64
CA THR A 135 4.58 2.06 -0.49
C THR A 135 3.21 2.52 -0.94
N LEU A 136 2.51 3.24 -0.07
CA LEU A 136 1.18 3.80 -0.26
C LEU A 136 1.33 5.30 -0.56
N GLU A 137 0.80 5.76 -1.68
CA GLU A 137 0.90 7.13 -2.15
C GLU A 137 -0.44 7.83 -1.93
N PHE A 138 -0.56 8.57 -0.83
CA PHE A 138 -1.78 9.30 -0.46
C PHE A 138 -1.77 10.70 -1.06
N SER A 139 -2.76 11.05 -1.88
CA SER A 139 -2.98 12.41 -2.38
C SER A 139 -4.20 13.04 -1.71
N ASN A 140 -4.02 14.19 -1.07
CA ASN A 140 -5.11 15.01 -0.57
C ASN A 140 -5.53 16.02 -1.66
N THR A 141 -6.63 15.74 -2.34
CA THR A 141 -7.15 16.61 -3.40
C THR A 141 -8.08 17.71 -2.88
N THR A 142 -8.22 17.83 -1.57
CA THR A 142 -9.10 18.81 -0.94
C THR A 142 -8.37 20.09 -0.55
N THR A 143 -9.11 21.14 -0.26
CA THR A 143 -8.59 22.42 0.24
C THR A 143 -8.42 22.45 1.77
N LEU A 144 -8.66 21.31 2.46
CA LEU A 144 -8.51 21.14 3.89
C LEU A 144 -7.42 20.12 4.21
N PRO A 145 -6.76 20.23 5.39
CA PRO A 145 -5.88 19.16 5.86
C PRO A 145 -6.64 17.85 6.02
N ALA A 146 -6.07 16.73 5.56
CA ALA A 146 -6.66 15.41 5.65
C ALA A 146 -5.91 14.50 6.64
N LYS A 147 -6.64 13.72 7.42
CA LYS A 147 -6.06 12.77 8.39
C LYS A 147 -6.03 11.35 7.83
N ILE A 148 -4.89 10.69 7.97
CA ILE A 148 -4.71 9.26 7.76
C ILE A 148 -4.39 8.61 9.11
N TYR A 149 -5.08 7.53 9.43
CA TYR A 149 -4.89 6.81 10.70
C TYR A 149 -4.02 5.57 10.48
N ALA A 150 -2.96 5.46 11.27
CA ALA A 150 -2.10 4.28 11.29
C ALA A 150 -2.85 3.06 11.86
N ASN A 151 -2.41 1.87 11.45
CA ASN A 151 -2.97 0.56 11.85
C ASN A 151 -4.45 0.35 11.45
N GLU A 152 -5.00 1.22 10.62
CA GLU A 152 -6.34 1.08 10.05
C GLU A 152 -6.29 0.78 8.55
N GLY A 153 -7.39 0.23 8.00
CA GLY A 153 -7.48 -0.17 6.60
C GLY A 153 -7.51 1.04 5.66
N VAL A 154 -6.64 1.08 4.66
CA VAL A 154 -6.49 2.24 3.76
C VAL A 154 -6.68 1.92 2.29
N ALA A 155 -6.42 0.69 1.89
CA ALA A 155 -6.49 0.24 0.51
C ALA A 155 -6.85 -1.24 0.44
N GLN A 156 -7.25 -1.72 -0.74
CA GLN A 156 -7.59 -3.13 -0.97
C GLN A 156 -6.70 -3.72 -2.06
N MET A 157 -6.10 -4.87 -1.76
CA MET A 157 -5.35 -5.70 -2.70
C MET A 157 -6.27 -6.71 -3.37
N LEU A 158 -6.26 -6.75 -4.70
CA LEU A 158 -6.94 -7.74 -5.53
C LEU A 158 -5.89 -8.65 -6.17
N PHE A 159 -6.09 -9.96 -6.08
CA PHE A 159 -5.15 -10.95 -6.59
C PHE A 159 -5.72 -11.63 -7.84
N PHE A 160 -4.93 -11.67 -8.90
CA PHE A 160 -5.27 -12.26 -10.18
C PHE A 160 -4.25 -13.34 -10.55
N GLU A 161 -4.68 -14.58 -10.65
CA GLU A 161 -3.82 -15.66 -11.12
C GLU A 161 -3.86 -15.71 -12.65
N SER A 162 -2.69 -15.79 -13.26
CA SER A 162 -2.56 -15.91 -14.71
C SER A 162 -2.85 -17.34 -15.17
N ASP A 163 -3.36 -17.48 -16.38
CA ASP A 163 -3.55 -18.77 -17.04
C ASP A 163 -2.21 -19.37 -17.48
N GLU A 164 -1.19 -18.54 -17.65
CA GLU A 164 0.16 -18.90 -18.06
C GLU A 164 1.18 -18.19 -17.18
N VAL A 165 2.21 -18.90 -16.74
CA VAL A 165 3.29 -18.33 -15.92
C VAL A 165 4.16 -17.41 -16.77
N CYS A 166 4.50 -16.23 -16.24
CA CYS A 166 5.36 -15.27 -16.95
C CYS A 166 6.76 -15.84 -17.16
N GLU A 167 7.34 -15.55 -18.32
CA GLU A 167 8.72 -15.94 -18.64
C GLU A 167 9.73 -15.18 -17.76
N THR A 168 9.50 -13.89 -17.55
CA THR A 168 10.39 -13.02 -16.77
C THR A 168 9.58 -12.32 -15.66
N SER A 169 9.94 -12.55 -14.40
CA SER A 169 9.32 -11.94 -13.23
C SER A 169 10.00 -10.63 -12.82
N TYR A 170 9.43 -9.97 -11.80
CA TYR A 170 10.04 -8.76 -11.20
C TYR A 170 11.39 -9.06 -10.55
N ALA A 171 11.53 -10.22 -9.89
CA ALA A 171 12.78 -10.66 -9.29
C ALA A 171 13.83 -10.96 -10.36
N ASP A 172 13.46 -11.64 -11.47
CA ASP A 172 14.37 -11.96 -12.57
C ASP A 172 14.99 -10.71 -13.22
N ARG A 173 14.22 -9.60 -13.27
CA ARG A 173 14.68 -8.31 -13.82
C ARG A 173 15.52 -7.49 -12.83
N GLY A 174 15.68 -7.93 -11.59
CA GLY A 174 16.30 -7.12 -10.54
C GLY A 174 15.55 -5.83 -10.30
N GLY A 175 14.20 -5.92 -10.19
CA GLY A 175 13.33 -4.76 -10.05
C GLY A 175 13.73 -3.86 -8.87
N LYS A 176 13.77 -2.54 -9.11
CA LYS A 176 14.36 -1.53 -8.20
C LYS A 176 13.70 -1.42 -6.82
N TYR A 177 12.49 -1.94 -6.66
CA TYR A 177 11.75 -1.92 -5.40
C TYR A 177 11.62 -3.32 -4.77
N GLN A 178 12.43 -4.29 -5.20
CA GLN A 178 12.43 -5.63 -4.62
C GLN A 178 12.92 -5.61 -3.17
N GLY A 179 12.20 -6.30 -2.29
CA GLY A 179 12.56 -6.45 -0.88
C GLY A 179 12.48 -5.17 -0.05
N GLN A 180 11.73 -4.14 -0.52
CA GLN A 180 11.67 -2.86 0.19
C GLN A 180 11.06 -3.01 1.58
N ARG A 181 11.60 -2.23 2.52
CA ARG A 181 11.13 -2.16 3.91
C ARG A 181 10.90 -0.71 4.30
N GLY A 182 9.78 -0.44 5.03
CA GLY A 182 9.37 0.92 5.35
C GLY A 182 8.98 1.72 4.10
N VAL A 183 8.93 3.04 4.24
CA VAL A 183 8.57 3.97 3.17
C VAL A 183 9.76 4.18 2.23
N THR A 184 9.62 3.71 1.00
CA THR A 184 10.66 3.84 -0.03
C THR A 184 10.41 5.06 -0.91
N LEU A 185 11.46 5.89 -1.10
CA LEU A 185 11.44 7.06 -1.96
C LEU A 185 11.60 6.68 -3.44
N PRO A 186 11.25 7.60 -4.39
CA PRO A 186 11.46 7.37 -5.81
C PRO A 186 12.91 7.01 -6.13
N ARG A 187 13.09 6.02 -7.02
CA ARG A 187 14.38 5.62 -7.56
C ARG A 187 14.33 5.73 -9.08
N ALA A 188 15.32 6.37 -9.68
CA ALA A 188 15.47 6.46 -11.13
C ALA A 188 15.99 5.16 -11.75
#